data_da066fc9d3ea02c5b61020aba160c990
#
_entry.id   da066fc9d3ea02c5b61020aba160c990
#
_cell.length_a   1.000
_cell.length_b   1.000
_cell.length_c   1.000
_cell.angle_alpha   90.00
_cell.angle_beta   90.00
_cell.angle_gamma   90.00
#
_symmetry.space_group_name_H-M   'P 1'
#
loop_
_entity.id
_entity.type
_entity.pdbx_description
1 polymer ?
#
loop_
_entity_poly.entity_id
_entity_poly.type
_entity_poly.pdbx_seq_one_letter_code
_entity_poly.pdbx_strand_id
1 'polypeptide(L)'
;FNGYLLLGHYLRNHDWSLGKIVGIGIPMFVVGYAITFFGFRYTTALPAYTEEQLELFFYYCSPNVVMMTVPCFLIAKKVNVRNERLRQALANLTVCGFGVYMIHYFFTGPCVLLARMCHIPVAVQIPVAALIAFGASWGLVNLLRRLTGKYAKYLVG
;
A
#
# COMPACT_ATOMS: atom_id res chain seq x y z
N PHE A 1 12.91 -6.22 6.49
CA PHE A 1 11.95 -5.45 7.32
C PHE A 1 12.64 -4.41 8.21
N ASN A 2 13.76 -4.72 8.85
CA ASN A 2 14.46 -3.82 9.77
C ASN A 2 14.91 -2.50 9.09
N GLY A 3 15.29 -2.54 7.81
CA GLY A 3 15.66 -1.35 7.05
C GLY A 3 14.53 -0.33 6.94
N TYR A 4 13.28 -0.78 6.73
CA TYR A 4 12.13 0.12 6.70
C TYR A 4 11.79 0.73 8.06
N LEU A 5 12.01 -0.01 9.15
CA LEU A 5 11.83 0.54 10.50
C LEU A 5 12.83 1.67 10.78
N LEU A 6 14.09 1.46 10.44
CA LEU A 6 15.14 2.49 10.58
C LEU A 6 14.87 3.70 9.69
N LEU A 7 14.50 3.46 8.42
CA LEU A 7 14.14 4.50 7.47
C LEU A 7 12.92 5.29 7.96
N GLY A 8 11.87 4.61 8.41
CA GLY A 8 10.67 5.25 8.94
C GLY A 8 10.96 6.09 10.20
N HIS A 9 11.81 5.58 11.11
CA HIS A 9 12.25 6.33 12.27
C HIS A 9 13.04 7.59 11.87
N TYR A 10 13.97 7.46 10.95
CA TYR A 10 14.74 8.59 10.43
C TYR A 10 13.82 9.65 9.79
N LEU A 11 12.94 9.25 8.88
CA LEU A 11 12.01 10.15 8.19
C LEU A 11 11.01 10.80 9.15
N ARG A 12 10.61 10.11 10.22
CA ARG A 12 9.74 10.66 11.25
C ARG A 12 10.41 11.80 12.00
N ASN A 13 11.69 11.66 12.33
CA ASN A 13 12.44 12.61 13.16
C ASN A 13 13.06 13.76 12.35
N HIS A 14 13.18 13.62 11.02
CA HIS A 14 13.71 14.66 10.16
C HIS A 14 12.58 15.35 9.37
N ASP A 15 12.50 16.67 9.52
CA ASP A 15 11.53 17.47 8.77
C ASP A 15 12.16 18.04 7.50
N TRP A 16 11.59 17.61 6.39
CA TRP A 16 11.93 18.15 5.08
C TRP A 16 11.01 19.32 4.73
N SER A 17 11.57 20.40 4.21
CA SER A 17 10.78 21.49 3.65
C SER A 17 10.01 21.02 2.40
N LEU A 18 8.85 21.62 2.12
CA LEU A 18 8.07 21.28 0.92
C LEU A 18 8.90 21.42 -0.37
N GLY A 19 9.76 22.45 -0.45
CA GLY A 19 10.66 22.63 -1.60
C GLY A 19 11.60 21.45 -1.81
N LYS A 20 12.17 20.87 -0.72
CA LYS A 20 13.01 19.66 -0.80
C LYS A 20 12.20 18.42 -1.19
N ILE A 21 10.97 18.29 -0.67
CA ILE A 21 10.09 17.16 -1.02
C ILE A 21 9.73 17.21 -2.51
N VAL A 22 9.41 18.39 -3.03
CA VAL A 22 9.07 18.58 -4.46
C VAL A 22 10.33 18.42 -5.32
N GLY A 23 11.43 19.08 -4.96
CA GLY A 23 12.65 19.11 -5.79
C GLY A 23 13.44 17.80 -5.82
N ILE A 24 13.38 17.00 -4.77
CA ILE A 24 14.10 15.72 -4.68
C ILE A 24 13.15 14.55 -4.70
N GLY A 25 12.04 14.63 -3.96
CA GLY A 25 11.10 13.54 -3.79
C GLY A 25 10.36 13.20 -5.09
N ILE A 26 9.85 14.21 -5.81
CA ILE A 26 9.13 13.94 -7.08
C ILE A 26 10.06 13.30 -8.12
N PRO A 27 11.26 13.84 -8.42
CA PRO A 27 12.20 13.16 -9.31
C PRO A 27 12.55 11.75 -8.86
N MET A 28 12.77 11.53 -7.57
CA MET A 28 13.06 10.22 -7.00
C MET A 28 11.89 9.24 -7.22
N PHE A 29 10.65 9.69 -7.04
CA PHE A 29 9.45 8.90 -7.33
C PHE A 29 9.37 8.54 -8.83
N VAL A 30 9.57 9.52 -9.72
CA VAL A 30 9.52 9.31 -11.16
C VAL A 30 10.59 8.33 -11.63
N VAL A 31 11.83 8.44 -11.12
CA VAL A 31 12.91 7.50 -11.44
C VAL A 31 12.57 6.09 -10.93
N GLY A 32 12.11 5.95 -9.70
CA GLY A 32 11.69 4.65 -9.14
C GLY A 32 10.55 4.03 -9.96
N TYR A 33 9.55 4.82 -10.34
CA TYR A 33 8.46 4.38 -11.20
C TYR A 33 8.94 3.97 -12.60
N ALA A 34 9.83 4.75 -13.20
CA ALA A 34 10.40 4.43 -14.51
C ALA A 34 11.19 3.11 -14.47
N ILE A 35 12.00 2.88 -13.44
CA ILE A 35 12.74 1.62 -13.27
C ILE A 35 11.75 0.45 -13.16
N THR A 36 10.69 0.58 -12.36
CA THR A 36 9.65 -0.45 -12.21
C THR A 36 8.95 -0.72 -13.55
N PHE A 37 8.50 0.34 -14.23
CA PHE A 37 7.75 0.22 -15.48
C PHE A 37 8.59 -0.37 -16.60
N PHE A 38 9.78 0.17 -16.86
CA PHE A 38 10.65 -0.31 -17.93
C PHE A 38 11.24 -1.68 -17.61
N GLY A 39 11.58 -1.94 -16.34
CA GLY A 39 12.04 -3.24 -15.90
C GLY A 39 10.99 -4.33 -16.13
N PHE A 40 9.74 -4.07 -15.74
CA PHE A 40 8.63 -5.00 -16.01
C PHE A 40 8.40 -5.21 -17.51
N ARG A 41 8.38 -4.12 -18.30
CA ARG A 41 8.24 -4.20 -19.76
C ARG A 41 9.36 -5.00 -20.41
N TYR A 42 10.59 -4.81 -19.97
CA TYR A 42 11.74 -5.55 -20.45
C TYR A 42 11.61 -7.05 -20.13
N THR A 43 11.28 -7.39 -18.88
CA THR A 43 11.13 -8.79 -18.45
C THR A 43 10.01 -9.49 -19.24
N THR A 44 8.86 -8.84 -19.42
CA THR A 44 7.74 -9.42 -20.18
C THR A 44 8.00 -9.55 -21.67
N ALA A 45 9.01 -8.86 -22.21
CA ALA A 45 9.43 -8.99 -23.61
C ALA A 45 10.40 -10.15 -23.86
N LEU A 46 10.93 -10.78 -22.81
CA LEU A 46 11.81 -11.95 -22.95
C LEU A 46 11.00 -13.19 -23.35
N PRO A 47 11.52 -14.04 -24.24
CA PRO A 47 10.82 -15.22 -24.74
C PRO A 47 10.55 -16.30 -23.66
N ALA A 48 11.35 -16.30 -22.58
CA ALA A 48 11.13 -17.13 -21.41
C ALA A 48 11.49 -16.32 -20.16
N TYR A 49 10.49 -15.90 -19.40
CA TYR A 49 10.69 -15.24 -18.11
C TYR A 49 10.12 -16.09 -16.97
N THR A 50 10.75 -16.00 -15.82
CA THR A 50 10.27 -16.65 -14.59
C THR A 50 9.44 -15.64 -13.78
N GLU A 51 8.52 -16.17 -12.93
CA GLU A 51 7.74 -15.32 -12.01
C GLU A 51 8.66 -14.52 -11.08
N GLU A 52 9.76 -15.13 -10.62
CA GLU A 52 10.77 -14.46 -9.79
C GLU A 52 11.39 -13.23 -10.47
N GLN A 53 11.63 -13.29 -11.79
CA GLN A 53 12.15 -12.16 -12.55
C GLN A 53 11.12 -11.03 -12.68
N LEU A 54 9.82 -11.36 -12.77
CA LEU A 54 8.76 -10.38 -12.75
C LEU A 54 8.64 -9.69 -11.40
N GLU A 55 8.72 -10.48 -10.32
CA GLU A 55 8.60 -9.96 -8.96
C GLU A 55 9.77 -9.06 -8.55
N LEU A 56 10.95 -9.22 -9.16
CA LEU A 56 12.16 -8.45 -8.82
C LEU A 56 11.92 -6.93 -8.78
N PHE A 57 11.13 -6.40 -9.71
CA PHE A 57 10.83 -4.96 -9.81
C PHE A 57 9.69 -4.50 -8.89
N PHE A 58 8.94 -5.44 -8.31
CA PHE A 58 7.85 -5.17 -7.37
C PHE A 58 8.18 -5.59 -5.94
N TYR A 59 9.33 -6.21 -5.75
CA TYR A 59 9.71 -6.68 -4.41
C TYR A 59 9.84 -5.49 -3.46
N TYR A 60 9.18 -5.58 -2.31
CA TYR A 60 9.09 -4.48 -1.34
C TYR A 60 10.44 -3.94 -0.83
N CYS A 61 11.52 -4.74 -0.88
CA CYS A 61 12.88 -4.32 -0.53
C CYS A 61 13.68 -3.79 -1.71
N SER A 62 13.13 -3.76 -2.93
CA SER A 62 13.84 -3.25 -4.10
C SER A 62 14.06 -1.74 -4.00
N PRO A 63 15.24 -1.23 -4.41
CA PRO A 63 15.57 0.19 -4.30
C PRO A 63 14.58 1.12 -4.99
N ASN A 64 14.04 0.72 -6.14
CA ASN A 64 13.01 1.46 -6.88
C ASN A 64 11.72 1.64 -6.07
N VAL A 65 11.30 0.60 -5.34
CA VAL A 65 10.12 0.67 -4.45
C VAL A 65 10.39 1.59 -3.27
N VAL A 66 11.59 1.52 -2.67
CA VAL A 66 12.00 2.45 -1.61
C VAL A 66 12.01 3.89 -2.12
N MET A 67 12.55 4.14 -3.33
CA MET A 67 12.55 5.46 -3.97
C MET A 67 11.14 6.02 -4.18
N MET A 68 10.15 5.18 -4.43
CA MET A 68 8.75 5.60 -4.56
C MET A 68 8.09 5.82 -3.19
N THR A 69 8.41 5.00 -2.20
CA THR A 69 7.77 5.03 -0.88
C THR A 69 8.18 6.24 -0.05
N VAL A 70 9.46 6.63 -0.09
CA VAL A 70 9.98 7.76 0.69
C VAL A 70 9.26 9.09 0.41
N PRO A 71 9.10 9.54 -0.85
CA PRO A 71 8.37 10.77 -1.14
C PRO A 71 6.89 10.70 -0.73
N CYS A 72 6.23 9.57 -0.95
CA CYS A 72 4.85 9.37 -0.53
C CYS A 72 4.69 9.54 0.98
N PHE A 73 5.61 8.96 1.76
CA PHE A 73 5.62 9.11 3.21
C PHE A 73 5.84 10.56 3.65
N LEU A 74 6.79 11.26 3.03
CA LEU A 74 7.10 12.66 3.35
C LEU A 74 5.93 13.59 3.00
N ILE A 75 5.23 13.35 1.89
CA ILE A 75 4.03 14.09 1.52
C ILE A 75 2.91 13.82 2.52
N ALA A 76 2.65 12.54 2.83
CA ALA A 76 1.64 12.15 3.80
C ALA A 76 1.87 12.77 5.20
N LYS A 77 3.13 12.87 5.63
CA LYS A 77 3.52 13.54 6.89
C LYS A 77 3.13 15.04 6.93
N LYS A 78 3.08 15.70 5.77
CA LYS A 78 2.72 17.13 5.68
C LYS A 78 1.22 17.37 5.54
N VAL A 79 0.43 16.33 5.29
CA VAL A 79 -1.03 16.45 5.16
C VAL A 79 -1.64 16.65 6.55
N ASN A 80 -2.28 17.83 6.74
CA ASN A 80 -3.05 18.10 7.95
C ASN A 80 -4.54 17.85 7.69
N VAL A 81 -5.07 16.79 8.28
CA VAL A 81 -6.48 16.41 8.14
C VAL A 81 -7.32 17.23 9.11
N ARG A 82 -8.00 18.27 8.61
CA ARG A 82 -8.89 19.16 9.40
C ARG A 82 -10.24 18.52 9.69
N ASN A 83 -10.70 17.61 8.86
CA ASN A 83 -12.00 16.97 9.03
C ASN A 83 -11.92 15.90 10.13
N GLU A 84 -12.68 16.12 11.22
CA GLU A 84 -12.67 15.24 12.39
C GLU A 84 -13.13 13.81 12.05
N ARG A 85 -14.15 13.66 11.19
CA ARG A 85 -14.64 12.33 10.76
C ARG A 85 -13.56 11.56 10.00
N LEU A 86 -12.84 12.25 9.11
CA LEU A 86 -11.73 11.64 8.36
C LEU A 86 -10.56 11.29 9.28
N ARG A 87 -10.24 12.15 10.25
CA ARG A 87 -9.20 11.90 11.25
C ARG A 87 -9.52 10.65 12.09
N GLN A 88 -10.78 10.52 12.54
CA GLN A 88 -11.23 9.34 13.29
C GLN A 88 -11.21 8.07 12.43
N ALA A 89 -11.60 8.15 11.17
CA ALA A 89 -11.53 7.02 10.23
C ALA A 89 -10.08 6.57 10.01
N LEU A 90 -9.15 7.51 9.81
CA LEU A 90 -7.72 7.22 9.66
C LEU A 90 -7.11 6.63 10.95
N ALA A 91 -7.47 7.17 12.12
CA ALA A 91 -7.05 6.62 13.40
C ALA A 91 -7.57 5.19 13.61
N ASN A 92 -8.84 4.94 13.28
CA ASN A 92 -9.42 3.60 13.30
C ASN A 92 -8.70 2.66 12.35
N LEU A 93 -8.42 3.12 11.11
CA LEU A 93 -7.68 2.33 10.12
C LEU A 93 -6.27 1.97 10.59
N THR A 94 -5.57 2.90 11.26
CA THR A 94 -4.24 2.65 11.83
C THR A 94 -4.29 1.53 12.89
N VAL A 95 -5.30 1.56 13.76
CA VAL A 95 -5.49 0.53 14.80
C VAL A 95 -5.91 -0.82 14.19
N CYS A 96 -6.72 -0.80 13.12
CA CYS A 96 -7.16 -2.01 12.43
C CYS A 96 -6.15 -2.52 11.40
N GLY A 97 -5.09 -1.76 11.11
CA GLY A 97 -4.19 -1.97 9.96
C GLY A 97 -3.58 -3.37 9.91
N PHE A 98 -3.14 -3.89 11.05
CA PHE A 98 -2.59 -5.25 11.11
C PHE A 98 -3.64 -6.32 10.76
N GLY A 99 -4.83 -6.21 11.34
CA GLY A 99 -5.92 -7.14 11.05
C GLY A 99 -6.37 -7.07 9.59
N VAL A 100 -6.47 -5.85 9.03
CA VAL A 100 -6.76 -5.66 7.59
C VAL A 100 -5.68 -6.31 6.73
N TYR A 101 -4.40 -6.11 7.07
CA TYR A 101 -3.28 -6.73 6.38
C TYR A 101 -3.34 -8.26 6.38
N MET A 102 -3.72 -8.88 7.50
CA MET A 102 -3.83 -10.33 7.59
C MET A 102 -5.03 -10.88 6.83
N ILE A 103 -6.15 -10.18 6.84
CA ILE A 103 -7.43 -10.65 6.30
C ILE A 103 -7.60 -10.36 4.81
N HIS A 104 -6.99 -9.28 4.27
CA HIS A 104 -7.21 -8.86 2.88
C HIS A 104 -6.90 -9.95 1.85
N TYR A 105 -5.95 -10.83 2.15
CA TYR A 105 -5.58 -11.93 1.27
C TYR A 105 -6.76 -12.87 0.97
N PHE A 106 -7.62 -13.13 1.94
CA PHE A 106 -8.82 -13.97 1.75
C PHE A 106 -9.86 -13.33 0.83
N PHE A 107 -9.89 -12.00 0.77
CA PHE A 107 -10.84 -11.27 -0.09
C PHE A 107 -10.31 -11.02 -1.49
N THR A 108 -8.99 -11.03 -1.69
CA THR A 108 -8.37 -10.67 -2.99
C THR A 108 -8.83 -11.60 -4.11
N GLY A 109 -8.77 -12.91 -3.91
CA GLY A 109 -9.19 -13.90 -4.90
C GLY A 109 -10.66 -13.77 -5.32
N PRO A 110 -11.62 -13.83 -4.37
CA PRO A 110 -13.04 -13.62 -4.66
C PRO A 110 -13.35 -12.29 -5.35
N CYS A 111 -12.71 -11.19 -4.93
CA CYS A 111 -12.94 -9.86 -5.53
C CYS A 111 -12.45 -9.79 -6.97
N VAL A 112 -11.31 -10.39 -7.29
CA VAL A 112 -10.81 -10.47 -8.67
C VAL A 112 -11.73 -11.34 -9.53
N LEU A 113 -12.22 -12.47 -8.99
CA LEU A 113 -13.15 -13.33 -9.70
C LEU A 113 -14.46 -12.59 -10.01
N LEU A 114 -15.04 -11.90 -9.04
CA LEU A 114 -16.26 -11.09 -9.24
C LEU A 114 -16.05 -10.01 -10.30
N ALA A 115 -14.92 -9.30 -10.26
CA ALA A 115 -14.61 -8.26 -11.24
C ALA A 115 -14.44 -8.83 -12.66
N ARG A 116 -13.91 -10.05 -12.80
CA ARG A 116 -13.84 -10.77 -14.08
C ARG A 116 -15.22 -11.13 -14.60
N MET A 117 -16.11 -11.64 -13.73
CA MET A 117 -17.49 -11.98 -14.10
C MET A 117 -18.28 -10.76 -14.58
N CYS A 118 -17.99 -9.57 -14.07
CA CYS A 118 -18.61 -8.31 -14.50
C CYS A 118 -18.04 -7.76 -15.81
N HIS A 119 -17.14 -8.47 -16.50
CA HIS A 119 -16.49 -8.05 -17.77
C HIS A 119 -15.85 -6.66 -17.72
N ILE A 120 -15.35 -6.27 -16.53
CA ILE A 120 -14.67 -4.98 -16.32
C ILE A 120 -13.30 -5.01 -17.04
N PRO A 121 -12.91 -3.95 -17.76
CA PRO A 121 -11.58 -3.85 -18.34
C PRO A 121 -10.48 -4.04 -17.29
N VAL A 122 -9.42 -4.80 -17.62
CA VAL A 122 -8.35 -5.19 -16.67
C VAL A 122 -7.76 -3.98 -15.94
N ALA A 123 -7.58 -2.85 -16.64
CA ALA A 123 -7.05 -1.62 -16.04
C ALA A 123 -7.91 -1.07 -14.88
N VAL A 124 -9.23 -1.28 -14.93
CA VAL A 124 -10.18 -0.86 -13.89
C VAL A 124 -10.45 -1.98 -12.89
N GLN A 125 -10.36 -3.22 -13.32
CA GLN A 125 -10.59 -4.42 -12.51
C GLN A 125 -9.68 -4.45 -11.27
N ILE A 126 -8.37 -4.18 -11.44
CA ILE A 126 -7.40 -4.23 -10.34
C ILE A 126 -7.71 -3.22 -9.24
N PRO A 127 -7.85 -1.90 -9.53
CA PRO A 127 -8.16 -0.92 -8.49
C PRO A 127 -9.53 -1.14 -7.84
N VAL A 128 -10.54 -1.55 -8.61
CA VAL A 128 -11.88 -1.86 -8.07
C VAL A 128 -11.82 -3.05 -7.13
N ALA A 129 -11.21 -4.16 -7.55
CA ALA A 129 -11.05 -5.35 -6.70
C ALA A 129 -10.26 -5.03 -5.42
N ALA A 130 -9.19 -4.23 -5.53
CA ALA A 130 -8.40 -3.81 -4.38
C ALA A 130 -9.22 -2.96 -3.39
N LEU A 131 -10.02 -2.00 -3.88
CA LEU A 131 -10.88 -1.17 -3.02
C LEU A 131 -11.96 -2.01 -2.33
N ILE A 132 -12.59 -2.94 -3.03
CA ILE A 132 -13.60 -3.83 -2.45
C ILE A 132 -12.96 -4.76 -1.41
N ALA A 133 -11.83 -5.40 -1.73
CA ALA A 133 -11.11 -6.28 -0.80
C ALA A 133 -10.67 -5.52 0.46
N PHE A 134 -10.14 -4.30 0.29
CA PHE A 134 -9.76 -3.43 1.41
C PHE A 134 -10.97 -3.05 2.26
N GLY A 135 -12.06 -2.59 1.65
CA GLY A 135 -13.29 -2.20 2.35
C GLY A 135 -13.92 -3.37 3.11
N ALA A 136 -14.00 -4.55 2.49
CA ALA A 136 -14.51 -5.76 3.10
C ALA A 136 -13.63 -6.19 4.30
N SER A 137 -12.31 -6.17 4.14
CA SER A 137 -11.37 -6.49 5.22
C SER A 137 -11.50 -5.52 6.39
N TRP A 138 -11.54 -4.22 6.12
CA TRP A 138 -11.73 -3.20 7.15
C TRP A 138 -13.07 -3.32 7.86
N GLY A 139 -14.15 -3.57 7.11
CA GLY A 139 -15.49 -3.83 7.66
C GLY A 139 -15.50 -5.05 8.58
N LEU A 140 -14.93 -6.18 8.13
CA LEU A 140 -14.85 -7.41 8.92
C LEU A 140 -14.03 -7.23 10.19
N VAL A 141 -12.86 -6.56 10.12
CA VAL A 141 -12.03 -6.26 11.29
C VAL A 141 -12.78 -5.41 12.31
N ASN A 142 -13.50 -4.36 11.85
CA ASN A 142 -14.32 -3.54 12.74
C ASN A 142 -15.48 -4.32 13.36
N LEU A 143 -16.12 -5.21 12.60
CA LEU A 143 -17.16 -6.10 13.11
C LEU A 143 -16.60 -7.04 14.19
N LEU A 144 -15.48 -7.70 13.92
CA LEU A 144 -14.80 -8.56 14.90
C LEU A 144 -14.45 -7.79 16.17
N ARG A 145 -13.93 -6.57 16.06
CA ARG A 145 -13.62 -5.73 17.21
C ARG A 145 -14.86 -5.37 18.04
N ARG A 146 -15.99 -5.13 17.40
CA ARG A 146 -17.26 -4.87 18.11
C ARG A 146 -17.78 -6.11 18.83
N LEU A 147 -17.66 -7.29 18.21
CA LEU A 147 -18.12 -8.56 18.78
C LEU A 147 -17.23 -9.07 19.92
N THR A 148 -15.91 -8.93 19.77
CA THR A 148 -14.94 -9.48 20.71
C THR A 148 -14.61 -8.51 21.85
N GLY A 149 -14.99 -7.22 21.76
CA GLY A 149 -14.81 -6.22 22.80
C GLY A 149 -13.38 -6.17 23.35
N LYS A 150 -13.19 -6.51 24.64
CA LYS A 150 -11.88 -6.50 25.31
C LYS A 150 -10.84 -7.46 24.69
N TYR A 151 -11.28 -8.53 24.07
CA TYR A 151 -10.39 -9.53 23.46
C TYR A 151 -9.94 -9.16 22.04
N ALA A 152 -10.52 -8.10 21.45
CA ALA A 152 -10.16 -7.62 20.11
C ALA A 152 -8.66 -7.34 19.97
N LYS A 153 -8.02 -6.82 21.04
CA LYS A 153 -6.59 -6.52 21.08
C LYS A 153 -5.69 -7.74 20.84
N TYR A 154 -6.14 -8.93 21.19
CA TYR A 154 -5.37 -10.17 21.00
C TYR A 154 -5.61 -10.81 19.64
N LEU A 155 -6.74 -10.49 18.97
CA LEU A 155 -7.13 -11.08 17.69
C LEU A 155 -6.74 -10.21 16.49
N VAL A 156 -6.70 -8.90 16.68
CA VAL A 156 -6.59 -7.96 15.57
C VAL A 156 -5.40 -7.00 15.71
N GLY A 157 -4.74 -6.98 16.90
CA GLY A 157 -3.60 -6.13 17.21
C GLY A 157 -3.98 -4.86 17.93
#